data_a1622e1cfc2df4d6f3762f68d7ea6142
#
_entry.id   a1622e1cfc2df4d6f3762f68d7ea6142
#
_cell.length_a   1.000
_cell.length_b   1.000
_cell.length_c   1.000
_cell.angle_alpha   90.00
_cell.angle_beta   90.00
_cell.angle_gamma   90.00
#
_symmetry.space_group_name_H-M   'P 1'
#
loop_
_entity.id
_entity.type
_entity.pdbx_description
1 polymer ?
#
loop_
_entity_poly.entity_id
_entity_poly.type
_entity_poly.pdbx_seq_one_letter_code
_entity_poly.pdbx_strand_id
1 'polypeptide(L)'
;MSDTIRIGIVSISDRASSGVYEDKGLPALQEWLQRAVRNPIAWESRLIPDERAVIADTLRELVDQSQCHLVLTTGGTGPAVRDVTPEATRDVADKEMPGFGEQMRQISLRFVPTAILSRQVAVIRGQTLIINLPGQPKSIAETLEGLPQAVPPVHGIFAAVPYCIDLIGGPYIETDEAVCKAFRPKSAVKR
;
A
#
# COMPACT_ATOMS: atom_id res chain seq x y z
N MET A 1 -25.98 3.42 1.18
CA MET A 1 -24.80 3.99 1.86
C MET A 1 -23.60 3.16 1.44
N SER A 2 -22.48 3.80 1.09
CA SER A 2 -21.23 3.07 0.83
C SER A 2 -20.66 2.54 2.15
N ASP A 3 -20.09 1.34 2.13
CA ASP A 3 -19.48 0.72 3.30
C ASP A 3 -18.29 1.55 3.81
N THR A 4 -18.07 1.58 5.11
CA THR A 4 -16.85 2.16 5.70
C THR A 4 -15.66 1.23 5.42
N ILE A 5 -14.60 1.78 4.82
CA ILE A 5 -13.36 1.06 4.55
C ILE A 5 -12.39 1.26 5.71
N ARG A 6 -11.89 0.16 6.29
CA ARG A 6 -10.81 0.23 7.30
C ARG A 6 -9.47 0.12 6.60
N ILE A 7 -8.64 1.15 6.77
CA ILE A 7 -7.32 1.23 6.15
C ILE A 7 -6.26 1.38 7.23
N GLY A 8 -5.34 0.42 7.27
CA GLY A 8 -4.12 0.51 8.06
C GLY A 8 -3.03 1.22 7.27
N ILE A 9 -2.39 2.21 7.86
CA ILE A 9 -1.22 2.89 7.30
C ILE A 9 -0.07 2.84 8.30
N VAL A 10 1.09 2.35 7.85
CA VAL A 10 2.24 2.09 8.72
C VAL A 10 3.47 2.76 8.15
N SER A 11 4.06 3.69 8.89
CA SER A 11 5.42 4.19 8.60
C SER A 11 6.43 3.36 9.39
N ILE A 12 7.41 2.83 8.67
CA ILE A 12 8.48 2.00 9.21
C ILE A 12 9.78 2.77 9.06
N SER A 13 10.31 3.25 10.19
CA SER A 13 11.51 4.07 10.23
C SER A 13 12.07 4.18 11.65
N ASP A 14 13.28 3.71 11.85
CA ASP A 14 14.03 3.90 13.11
C ASP A 14 14.14 5.38 13.48
N ARG A 15 14.40 6.24 12.50
CA ARG A 15 14.63 7.67 12.72
C ARG A 15 13.35 8.42 13.06
N ALA A 16 12.25 8.12 12.37
CA ALA A 16 10.98 8.76 12.64
C ALA A 16 10.35 8.24 13.94
N SER A 17 10.39 6.94 14.19
CA SER A 17 9.85 6.34 15.42
C SER A 17 10.59 6.77 16.69
N SER A 18 11.89 7.10 16.59
CA SER A 18 12.68 7.65 17.68
C SER A 18 12.61 9.18 17.81
N GLY A 19 11.86 9.86 16.94
CA GLY A 19 11.69 11.31 16.98
C GLY A 19 12.87 12.12 16.39
N VAL A 20 13.80 11.46 15.69
CA VAL A 20 14.94 12.14 15.04
C VAL A 20 14.51 13.04 13.90
N TYR A 21 13.44 12.68 13.19
CA TYR A 21 12.81 13.55 12.20
C TYR A 21 11.29 13.32 12.15
N GLU A 22 10.58 14.28 11.56
CA GLU A 22 9.13 14.19 11.37
C GLU A 22 8.79 13.23 10.23
N ASP A 23 7.87 12.29 10.48
CA ASP A 23 7.36 11.41 9.44
C ASP A 23 6.49 12.20 8.45
N LYS A 24 6.86 12.13 7.18
CA LYS A 24 6.11 12.74 6.07
C LYS A 24 5.37 11.71 5.22
N GLY A 25 5.66 10.44 5.41
CA GLY A 25 5.06 9.35 4.64
C GLY A 25 3.59 9.13 4.97
N LEU A 26 3.24 9.01 6.25
CA LEU A 26 1.85 8.81 6.67
C LEU A 26 0.92 9.96 6.26
N PRO A 27 1.26 11.24 6.49
CA PRO A 27 0.41 12.35 6.03
C PRO A 27 0.19 12.34 4.52
N ALA A 28 1.24 12.12 3.73
CA ALA A 28 1.16 12.09 2.27
C ALA A 28 0.28 10.93 1.77
N LEU A 29 0.42 9.75 2.38
CA LEU A 29 -0.39 8.58 2.05
C LEU A 29 -1.86 8.79 2.43
N GLN A 30 -2.12 9.33 3.60
CA GLN A 30 -3.47 9.62 4.08
C GLN A 30 -4.17 10.65 3.19
N GLU A 31 -3.50 11.73 2.84
CA GLU A 31 -4.03 12.76 1.94
C GLU A 31 -4.37 12.17 0.57
N TRP A 32 -3.48 11.36 0.01
CA TRP A 32 -3.74 10.73 -1.27
C TRP A 32 -4.97 9.82 -1.23
N LEU A 33 -5.07 8.96 -0.22
CA LEU A 33 -6.20 8.04 -0.06
C LEU A 33 -7.53 8.77 0.17
N GLN A 34 -7.53 9.87 0.93
CA GLN A 34 -8.72 10.69 1.12
C GLN A 34 -9.25 11.31 -0.18
N ARG A 35 -8.35 11.60 -1.13
CA ARG A 35 -8.74 12.09 -2.45
C ARG A 35 -9.20 10.96 -3.38
N ALA A 36 -8.58 9.79 -3.27
CA ALA A 36 -8.80 8.68 -4.20
C ALA A 36 -10.01 7.82 -3.85
N VAL A 37 -10.35 7.67 -2.57
CA VAL A 37 -11.43 6.80 -2.08
C VAL A 37 -12.64 7.63 -1.68
N ARG A 38 -13.80 7.29 -2.24
CA ARG A 38 -15.07 7.98 -1.94
C ARG A 38 -15.81 7.43 -0.72
N ASN A 39 -15.52 6.20 -0.34
CA ASN A 39 -16.08 5.60 0.87
C ASN A 39 -15.62 6.36 2.13
N PRO A 40 -16.42 6.36 3.21
CA PRO A 40 -15.91 6.73 4.53
C PRO A 40 -14.72 5.83 4.91
N ILE A 41 -13.65 6.41 5.45
CA ILE A 41 -12.44 5.66 5.85
C ILE A 41 -12.29 5.70 7.37
N ALA A 42 -12.16 4.52 7.97
CA ALA A 42 -11.70 4.36 9.34
C ALA A 42 -10.19 4.05 9.32
N TRP A 43 -9.42 4.91 9.96
CA TRP A 43 -7.97 4.89 9.94
C TRP A 43 -7.36 4.15 11.11
N GLU A 44 -6.37 3.31 10.81
CA GLU A 44 -5.47 2.68 11.77
C GLU A 44 -4.03 3.07 11.42
N SER A 45 -3.46 4.05 12.12
CA SER A 45 -2.12 4.56 11.83
C SER A 45 -1.09 4.06 12.84
N ARG A 46 0.08 3.65 12.36
CA ARG A 46 1.21 3.22 13.20
C ARG A 46 2.51 3.83 12.69
N LEU A 47 3.38 4.18 13.61
CA LEU A 47 4.76 4.61 13.35
C LEU A 47 5.67 3.71 14.17
N ILE A 48 6.48 2.88 13.51
CA ILE A 48 7.25 1.81 14.15
C ILE A 48 8.69 1.76 13.65
N PRO A 49 9.62 1.16 14.43
CA PRO A 49 11.01 0.98 14.02
C PRO A 49 11.16 -0.11 12.95
N ASP A 50 12.33 -0.13 12.30
CA ASP A 50 12.75 -1.14 11.32
C ASP A 50 13.14 -2.46 12.02
N GLU A 51 12.21 -3.07 12.75
CA GLU A 51 12.38 -4.35 13.45
C GLU A 51 11.41 -5.39 12.90
N ARG A 52 11.94 -6.49 12.33
CA ARG A 52 11.15 -7.52 11.63
C ARG A 52 10.00 -8.06 12.47
N ALA A 53 10.24 -8.37 13.74
CA ALA A 53 9.21 -8.89 14.64
C ALA A 53 8.13 -7.83 14.93
N VAL A 54 8.51 -6.57 15.17
CA VAL A 54 7.58 -5.48 15.43
C VAL A 54 6.70 -5.22 14.19
N ILE A 55 7.30 -5.21 13.00
CA ILE A 55 6.56 -5.05 11.74
C ILE A 55 5.55 -6.20 11.57
N ALA A 56 5.99 -7.45 11.70
CA ALA A 56 5.12 -8.61 11.55
C ALA A 56 3.96 -8.62 12.55
N ASP A 57 4.22 -8.30 13.81
CA ASP A 57 3.19 -8.23 14.86
C ASP A 57 2.20 -7.09 14.62
N THR A 58 2.69 -5.93 14.17
CA THR A 58 1.83 -4.80 13.77
C THR A 58 0.91 -5.18 12.62
N LEU A 59 1.43 -5.87 11.60
CA LEU A 59 0.62 -6.33 10.47
C LEU A 59 -0.44 -7.34 10.90
N ARG A 60 -0.10 -8.28 11.79
CA ARG A 60 -1.08 -9.23 12.37
C ARG A 60 -2.16 -8.50 13.16
N GLU A 61 -1.79 -7.55 14.00
CA GLU A 61 -2.75 -6.73 14.76
C GLU A 61 -3.73 -6.01 13.84
N LEU A 62 -3.22 -5.32 12.81
CA LEU A 62 -4.06 -4.56 11.87
C LEU A 62 -5.02 -5.47 11.08
N VAL A 63 -4.60 -6.67 10.75
CA VAL A 63 -5.43 -7.64 10.02
C VAL A 63 -6.39 -8.38 10.95
N ASP A 64 -5.85 -9.02 11.98
CA ASP A 64 -6.59 -10.01 12.77
C ASP A 64 -7.46 -9.36 13.86
N GLN A 65 -7.04 -8.20 14.40
CA GLN A 65 -7.74 -7.49 15.47
C GLN A 65 -8.50 -6.26 14.95
N SER A 66 -7.80 -5.35 14.24
CA SER A 66 -8.44 -4.15 13.68
C SER A 66 -9.29 -4.44 12.44
N GLN A 67 -9.14 -5.62 11.84
CA GLN A 67 -9.88 -6.05 10.65
C GLN A 67 -9.80 -5.05 9.51
N CYS A 68 -8.60 -4.53 9.24
CA CYS A 68 -8.36 -3.67 8.09
C CYS A 68 -8.62 -4.43 6.78
N HIS A 69 -9.21 -3.75 5.81
CA HIS A 69 -9.41 -4.30 4.46
C HIS A 69 -8.17 -4.10 3.58
N LEU A 70 -7.45 -3.03 3.83
CA LEU A 70 -6.21 -2.66 3.16
C LEU A 70 -5.20 -2.20 4.20
N VAL A 71 -3.95 -2.68 4.10
CA VAL A 71 -2.82 -2.20 4.89
C VAL A 71 -1.72 -1.75 3.95
N LEU A 72 -1.28 -0.51 4.10
CA LEU A 72 -0.20 0.09 3.31
C LEU A 72 0.95 0.46 4.23
N THR A 73 2.15 -0.03 3.93
CA THR A 73 3.36 0.34 4.66
C THR A 73 4.26 1.23 3.83
N THR A 74 5.03 2.10 4.46
CA THR A 74 6.08 2.90 3.83
C THR A 74 7.38 2.70 4.58
N GLY A 75 8.50 2.63 3.85
CA GLY A 75 9.83 2.49 4.43
C GLY A 75 10.33 1.05 4.55
N GLY A 76 11.62 0.89 4.80
CA GLY A 76 12.29 -0.40 5.03
C GLY A 76 12.30 -1.38 3.85
N THR A 77 12.22 -0.89 2.59
CA THR A 77 12.07 -1.74 1.40
C THR A 77 13.31 -1.84 0.50
N GLY A 78 14.42 -1.21 0.88
CA GLY A 78 15.68 -1.27 0.15
C GLY A 78 16.56 -2.48 0.52
N PRO A 79 17.82 -2.49 0.08
CA PRO A 79 18.76 -3.57 0.35
C PRO A 79 19.61 -3.38 1.61
N ALA A 80 19.41 -2.30 2.37
CA ALA A 80 20.17 -2.06 3.60
C ALA A 80 19.89 -3.13 4.66
N VAL A 81 20.82 -3.31 5.60
CA VAL A 81 20.71 -4.33 6.65
C VAL A 81 19.45 -4.14 7.50
N ARG A 82 19.05 -2.90 7.74
CA ARG A 82 17.85 -2.56 8.52
C ARG A 82 16.56 -2.61 7.69
N ASP A 83 16.62 -2.74 6.37
CA ASP A 83 15.44 -2.84 5.51
C ASP A 83 14.90 -4.26 5.56
N VAL A 84 13.94 -4.52 6.42
CA VAL A 84 13.36 -5.85 6.68
C VAL A 84 11.84 -5.90 6.48
N THR A 85 11.26 -4.85 5.92
CA THR A 85 9.81 -4.77 5.68
C THR A 85 9.30 -5.89 4.76
N PRO A 86 9.95 -6.22 3.62
CA PRO A 86 9.49 -7.30 2.76
C PRO A 86 9.50 -8.67 3.45
N GLU A 87 10.53 -8.95 4.25
CA GLU A 87 10.64 -10.19 5.01
C GLU A 87 9.52 -10.31 6.05
N ALA A 88 9.31 -9.26 6.83
CA ALA A 88 8.24 -9.22 7.84
C ALA A 88 6.85 -9.37 7.21
N THR A 89 6.65 -8.77 6.04
CA THR A 89 5.39 -8.87 5.30
C THR A 89 5.14 -10.29 4.78
N ARG A 90 6.18 -10.97 4.29
CA ARG A 90 6.08 -12.39 3.91
C ARG A 90 5.83 -13.31 5.09
N ASP A 91 6.34 -13.01 6.28
CA ASP A 91 6.12 -13.81 7.50
C ASP A 91 4.64 -13.92 7.90
N VAL A 92 3.81 -12.99 7.46
CA VAL A 92 2.37 -12.93 7.79
C VAL A 92 1.46 -13.31 6.62
N ALA A 93 2.04 -13.63 5.47
CA ALA A 93 1.31 -13.84 4.23
C ALA A 93 0.64 -15.22 4.14
N ASP A 94 -0.59 -15.24 3.65
CA ASP A 94 -1.23 -16.45 3.14
C ASP A 94 -0.93 -16.65 1.64
N LYS A 95 -0.85 -15.54 0.89
CA LYS A 95 -0.53 -15.52 -0.55
C LYS A 95 0.33 -14.32 -0.90
N GLU A 96 1.29 -14.51 -1.79
CA GLU A 96 2.02 -13.38 -2.41
C GLU A 96 1.28 -12.85 -3.64
N MET A 97 1.37 -11.53 -3.83
CA MET A 97 0.81 -10.80 -4.96
C MET A 97 1.93 -10.04 -5.70
N PRO A 98 2.82 -10.76 -6.43
CA PRO A 98 4.06 -10.18 -6.96
C PRO A 98 3.84 -9.04 -7.96
N GLY A 99 2.72 -9.04 -8.69
CA GLY A 99 2.41 -8.03 -9.70
C GLY A 99 2.40 -6.60 -9.17
N PHE A 100 2.03 -6.38 -7.90
CA PHE A 100 2.08 -5.05 -7.29
C PHE A 100 3.51 -4.53 -7.20
N GLY A 101 4.45 -5.33 -6.69
CA GLY A 101 5.86 -4.96 -6.60
C GLY A 101 6.49 -4.76 -7.98
N GLU A 102 6.18 -5.60 -8.94
CA GLU A 102 6.62 -5.48 -10.33
C GLU A 102 6.19 -4.14 -10.93
N GLN A 103 4.91 -3.79 -10.81
CA GLN A 103 4.36 -2.55 -11.35
C GLN A 103 4.95 -1.32 -10.66
N MET A 104 5.10 -1.32 -9.34
CA MET A 104 5.73 -0.22 -8.60
C MET A 104 7.16 0.01 -9.07
N ARG A 105 7.95 -1.04 -9.27
CA ARG A 105 9.32 -0.91 -9.80
C ARG A 105 9.34 -0.37 -11.22
N GLN A 106 8.46 -0.83 -12.10
CA GLN A 106 8.35 -0.31 -13.46
C GLN A 106 8.04 1.20 -13.48
N ILE A 107 7.13 1.65 -12.64
CA ILE A 107 6.80 3.08 -12.52
C ILE A 107 8.04 3.85 -12.02
N SER A 108 8.64 3.41 -10.92
CA SER A 108 9.76 4.11 -10.29
C SER A 108 11.02 4.15 -11.17
N LEU A 109 11.25 3.13 -12.01
CA LEU A 109 12.35 3.09 -12.99
C LEU A 109 12.25 4.18 -14.08
N ARG A 110 11.07 4.78 -14.26
CA ARG A 110 10.92 5.95 -15.15
C ARG A 110 11.57 7.21 -14.59
N PHE A 111 11.84 7.25 -13.29
CA PHE A 111 12.38 8.42 -12.59
C PHE A 111 13.82 8.22 -12.16
N VAL A 112 14.14 7.05 -11.61
CA VAL A 112 15.46 6.77 -11.04
C VAL A 112 15.92 5.33 -11.33
N PRO A 113 17.15 5.12 -11.79
CA PRO A 113 17.65 3.77 -12.09
C PRO A 113 17.82 2.91 -10.84
N THR A 114 18.01 3.50 -9.67
CA THR A 114 18.13 2.79 -8.40
C THR A 114 16.83 2.16 -7.89
N ALA A 115 15.70 2.42 -8.55
CA ALA A 115 14.44 1.72 -8.27
C ALA A 115 14.55 0.19 -8.45
N ILE A 116 15.54 -0.29 -9.22
CA ILE A 116 15.85 -1.72 -9.34
C ILE A 116 16.24 -2.36 -8.00
N LEU A 117 16.69 -1.57 -7.02
CA LEU A 117 17.07 -2.03 -5.67
C LEU A 117 15.87 -2.18 -4.73
N SER A 118 14.71 -1.74 -5.16
CA SER A 118 13.47 -1.78 -4.37
C SER A 118 12.93 -3.21 -4.29
N ARG A 119 12.63 -3.65 -3.06
CA ARG A 119 12.21 -5.03 -2.79
C ARG A 119 10.76 -5.12 -2.28
N GLN A 120 9.93 -4.10 -2.57
CA GLN A 120 8.53 -4.05 -2.17
C GLN A 120 7.79 -5.31 -2.57
N VAL A 121 6.95 -5.80 -1.68
CA VAL A 121 6.03 -6.91 -1.91
C VAL A 121 4.60 -6.51 -1.59
N ALA A 122 3.66 -7.29 -2.09
CA ALA A 122 2.28 -7.27 -1.65
C ALA A 122 1.83 -8.70 -1.35
N VAL A 123 1.00 -8.84 -0.34
CA VAL A 123 0.51 -10.14 0.13
C VAL A 123 -0.96 -10.04 0.52
N ILE A 124 -1.61 -11.20 0.58
CA ILE A 124 -2.94 -11.35 1.19
C ILE A 124 -2.78 -12.12 2.49
N ARG A 125 -3.42 -11.61 3.55
CA ARG A 125 -3.65 -12.33 4.80
C ARG A 125 -5.14 -12.29 5.12
N GLY A 126 -5.80 -13.45 5.21
CA GLY A 126 -7.25 -13.51 5.35
C GLY A 126 -7.98 -12.76 4.24
N GLN A 127 -8.75 -11.74 4.60
CA GLN A 127 -9.46 -10.87 3.67
C GLN A 127 -8.81 -9.47 3.54
N THR A 128 -7.53 -9.34 3.87
CA THR A 128 -6.78 -8.08 3.83
C THR A 128 -5.70 -8.14 2.76
N LEU A 129 -5.62 -7.10 1.95
CA LEU A 129 -4.49 -6.84 1.06
C LEU A 129 -3.47 -5.97 1.80
N ILE A 130 -2.21 -6.41 1.85
CA ILE A 130 -1.08 -5.69 2.45
C ILE A 130 -0.10 -5.33 1.34
N ILE A 131 0.29 -4.06 1.23
CA ILE A 131 1.23 -3.58 0.20
C ILE A 131 2.33 -2.74 0.84
N ASN A 132 3.59 -3.07 0.52
CA ASN A 132 4.72 -2.22 0.86
C ASN A 132 4.87 -1.13 -0.21
N LEU A 133 4.83 0.14 0.20
CA LEU A 133 5.03 1.29 -0.66
C LEU A 133 6.46 1.84 -0.52
N PRO A 134 6.94 2.64 -1.48
CA PRO A 134 8.21 3.37 -1.34
C PRO A 134 8.21 4.27 -0.10
N GLY A 135 9.41 4.54 0.44
CA GLY A 135 9.55 5.40 1.62
C GLY A 135 9.43 6.91 1.33
N GLN A 136 9.71 7.34 0.08
CA GLN A 136 9.66 8.75 -0.28
C GLN A 136 8.22 9.19 -0.60
N PRO A 137 7.72 10.30 0.00
CA PRO A 137 6.33 10.76 -0.21
C PRO A 137 5.95 10.94 -1.68
N LYS A 138 6.84 11.51 -2.49
CA LYS A 138 6.61 11.67 -3.93
C LYS A 138 6.44 10.33 -4.65
N SER A 139 7.26 9.35 -4.33
CA SER A 139 7.20 8.01 -4.93
C SER A 139 5.94 7.24 -4.51
N ILE A 140 5.39 7.53 -3.33
CA ILE A 140 4.10 6.97 -2.88
C ILE A 140 2.99 7.36 -3.86
N ALA A 141 2.82 8.65 -4.12
CA ALA A 141 1.80 9.12 -5.05
C ALA A 141 2.02 8.59 -6.48
N GLU A 142 3.26 8.62 -6.97
CA GLU A 142 3.61 8.12 -8.31
C GLU A 142 3.27 6.64 -8.50
N THR A 143 3.52 5.80 -7.51
CA THR A 143 3.22 4.37 -7.60
C THR A 143 1.73 4.07 -7.46
N LEU A 144 1.00 4.83 -6.68
CA LEU A 144 -0.45 4.67 -6.50
C LEU A 144 -1.23 5.15 -7.73
N GLU A 145 -0.92 6.34 -8.26
CA GLU A 145 -1.60 6.93 -9.42
C GLU A 145 -1.12 6.38 -10.76
N GLY A 146 0.18 6.10 -10.87
CA GLY A 146 0.84 5.78 -12.13
C GLY A 146 1.22 7.01 -12.93
N LEU A 147 1.33 6.85 -14.24
CA LEU A 147 1.78 7.86 -15.20
C LEU A 147 0.73 8.09 -16.27
N PRO A 148 -0.37 8.79 -15.96
CA PRO A 148 -1.49 8.96 -16.89
C PRO A 148 -1.11 9.80 -18.11
N GLN A 149 -0.05 10.62 -18.02
CA GLN A 149 0.45 11.45 -19.11
C GLN A 149 1.50 10.74 -19.99
N ALA A 150 1.93 9.53 -19.63
CA ALA A 150 2.83 8.75 -20.46
C ALA A 150 2.12 8.23 -21.72
N VAL A 151 2.91 7.92 -22.76
CA VAL A 151 2.40 7.35 -24.01
C VAL A 151 3.08 6.00 -24.25
N PRO A 152 2.35 4.87 -24.15
CA PRO A 152 0.97 4.76 -23.63
C PRO A 152 0.87 5.10 -22.13
N PRO A 153 -0.30 5.42 -21.60
CA PRO A 153 -0.49 5.65 -20.18
C PRO A 153 -0.11 4.43 -19.35
N VAL A 154 0.49 4.66 -18.17
CA VAL A 154 0.90 3.61 -17.23
C VAL A 154 -0.01 3.68 -16.01
N HIS A 155 -0.73 2.60 -15.74
CA HIS A 155 -1.60 2.51 -14.57
C HIS A 155 -0.78 2.40 -13.27
N GLY A 156 -1.19 3.16 -12.26
CA GLY A 156 -0.72 2.95 -10.90
C GLY A 156 -1.32 1.69 -10.29
N ILE A 157 -0.73 1.24 -9.19
CA ILE A 157 -1.17 0.01 -8.53
C ILE A 157 -2.59 0.12 -7.95
N PHE A 158 -3.02 1.34 -7.59
CA PHE A 158 -4.34 1.51 -6.97
C PHE A 158 -5.50 1.22 -7.93
N ALA A 159 -5.25 1.24 -9.24
CA ALA A 159 -6.24 0.81 -10.22
C ALA A 159 -6.70 -0.66 -10.01
N ALA A 160 -5.84 -1.52 -9.46
CA ALA A 160 -6.13 -2.94 -9.21
C ALA A 160 -6.56 -3.22 -7.76
N VAL A 161 -6.27 -2.32 -6.81
CA VAL A 161 -6.54 -2.54 -5.37
C VAL A 161 -8.02 -2.81 -5.08
N PRO A 162 -8.99 -2.01 -5.55
CA PRO A 162 -10.40 -2.26 -5.26
C PRO A 162 -10.87 -3.63 -5.73
N TYR A 163 -10.51 -4.03 -6.94
CA TYR A 163 -10.92 -5.33 -7.47
C TYR A 163 -10.25 -6.50 -6.74
N CYS A 164 -9.00 -6.36 -6.32
CA CYS A 164 -8.36 -7.36 -5.47
C CYS A 164 -9.11 -7.55 -4.15
N ILE A 165 -9.53 -6.46 -3.52
CA ILE A 165 -10.31 -6.49 -2.27
C ILE A 165 -11.68 -7.13 -2.50
N ASP A 166 -12.36 -6.85 -3.61
CA ASP A 166 -13.62 -7.54 -3.99
C ASP A 166 -13.42 -9.06 -4.06
N LEU A 167 -12.32 -9.50 -4.70
CA LEU A 167 -12.03 -10.93 -4.92
C LEU A 167 -11.75 -11.69 -3.62
N ILE A 168 -11.20 -11.04 -2.61
CA ILE A 168 -10.92 -11.66 -1.31
C ILE A 168 -12.07 -11.48 -0.30
N GLY A 169 -13.21 -10.97 -0.75
CA GLY A 169 -14.43 -10.86 0.06
C GLY A 169 -14.54 -9.59 0.90
N GLY A 170 -13.72 -8.58 0.61
CA GLY A 170 -13.80 -7.27 1.25
C GLY A 170 -14.92 -6.38 0.70
N PRO A 171 -15.09 -5.17 1.24
CA PRO A 171 -16.11 -4.23 0.83
C PRO A 171 -15.83 -3.61 -0.55
N TYR A 172 -16.88 -3.14 -1.20
CA TYR A 172 -16.77 -2.45 -2.48
C TYR A 172 -16.16 -1.05 -2.29
N ILE A 173 -14.96 -0.84 -2.81
CA ILE A 173 -14.27 0.45 -2.77
C ILE A 173 -14.64 1.27 -4.02
N GLU A 174 -15.23 2.43 -3.80
CA GLU A 174 -15.47 3.44 -4.83
C GLU A 174 -14.30 4.41 -4.90
N THR A 175 -13.82 4.70 -6.11
CA THR A 175 -12.72 5.63 -6.32
C THR A 175 -13.20 6.91 -7.01
N ASP A 176 -12.49 8.02 -6.73
CA ASP A 176 -12.62 9.23 -7.52
C ASP A 176 -11.85 9.07 -8.83
N GLU A 177 -12.57 9.01 -9.94
CA GLU A 177 -11.96 8.79 -11.27
C GLU A 177 -11.03 9.91 -11.72
N ALA A 178 -11.15 11.11 -11.12
CA ALA A 178 -10.23 12.21 -11.38
C ALA A 178 -8.85 11.99 -10.74
N VAL A 179 -8.77 11.15 -9.71
CA VAL A 179 -7.51 10.80 -9.03
C VAL A 179 -7.01 9.44 -9.49
N CYS A 180 -7.84 8.43 -9.40
CA CYS A 180 -7.50 7.06 -9.81
C CYS A 180 -8.76 6.29 -10.22
N LYS A 181 -8.81 5.87 -11.46
CA LYS A 181 -9.88 5.02 -11.95
C LYS A 181 -9.61 3.56 -11.61
N ALA A 182 -10.42 2.99 -10.71
CA ALA A 182 -10.37 1.56 -10.45
C ALA A 182 -10.82 0.76 -11.67
N PHE A 183 -10.08 -0.28 -12.00
CA PHE A 183 -10.47 -1.21 -13.05
C PHE A 183 -11.17 -2.43 -12.46
N ARG A 184 -12.34 -2.74 -12.99
CA ARG A 184 -13.06 -4.00 -12.76
C ARG A 184 -13.45 -4.59 -14.10
N PRO A 185 -13.26 -5.90 -14.33
CA PRO A 185 -13.73 -6.52 -15.56
C PRO A 185 -15.25 -6.47 -15.64
N LYS A 186 -15.82 -6.50 -16.87
CA LYS A 186 -17.27 -6.47 -17.09
C LYS A 186 -18.04 -7.59 -16.39
N SER A 187 -17.35 -8.71 -16.11
CA SER A 187 -17.88 -9.85 -15.37
C SER A 187 -17.90 -9.65 -13.84
N ALA A 188 -17.28 -8.59 -13.32
CA ALA A 188 -17.31 -8.31 -11.89
C ALA A 188 -18.74 -7.93 -11.46
N VAL A 189 -19.27 -8.66 -10.49
CA VAL A 189 -20.60 -8.38 -9.95
C VAL A 189 -20.47 -7.25 -8.93
N LYS A 190 -21.25 -6.16 -9.13
CA LYS A 190 -21.48 -5.19 -8.06
C LYS A 190 -22.24 -5.91 -6.95
N ARG A 191 -21.66 -6.04 -5.79
CA ARG A 191 -22.33 -6.54 -4.60
C ARG A 191 -23.05 -5.42 -3.89
#